data_773a64e81154d4c1981ea298fd5b7543
#
_entry.id   773a64e81154d4c1981ea298fd5b7543
#
_cell.length_a   1.000
_cell.length_b   1.000
_cell.length_c   1.000
_cell.angle_alpha   90.00
_cell.angle_beta   90.00
_cell.angle_gamma   90.00
#
_symmetry.space_group_name_H-M   'P 1'
#
loop_
_entity.id
_entity.type
_entity.pdbx_description
1 polymer ?
#
loop_
_entity_poly.entity_id
_entity_poly.type
_entity_poly.pdbx_seq_one_letter_code
_entity_poly.pdbx_strand_id
1 'polypeptide(L)'
;MQGYIINLNRVKDEDLIVTILTQNSIKTVYRFYGARHSTIHLGYKIDFEAIPSLKSTIPQLRSIMHLGMSWNNHRERMLIWQPFMRLFYTHLKDVGTVDSFYFDLLEMCSSIWHKQNPKRIAIEAYIKLLAYEGRLHDDFICFNCEEEILEDLTLIRAFLPAHKTCAWNQTFELLHVKQLFEEQSTIALDDEQIDVLWKILLEGF
;
A
#
# COMPACT_ATOMS: atom_id res chain seq x y z
N MET A 1 -7.82 4.44 -20.00
CA MET A 1 -8.06 3.62 -18.80
C MET A 1 -7.37 4.27 -17.61
N GLN A 2 -7.96 4.15 -16.40
CA GLN A 2 -7.42 4.80 -15.21
C GLN A 2 -6.62 3.81 -14.34
N GLY A 3 -5.61 4.33 -13.63
CA GLY A 3 -4.82 3.53 -12.71
C GLY A 3 -3.86 4.34 -11.86
N TYR A 4 -3.35 3.70 -10.81
CA TYR A 4 -2.31 4.23 -9.92
C TYR A 4 -0.94 3.70 -10.33
N ILE A 5 0.04 4.59 -10.45
CA ILE A 5 1.44 4.21 -10.67
C ILE A 5 1.99 3.65 -9.36
N ILE A 6 2.18 2.34 -9.30
CA ILE A 6 2.67 1.63 -8.09
C ILE A 6 4.16 1.33 -8.14
N ASN A 7 4.79 1.39 -9.32
CA ASN A 7 6.24 1.26 -9.45
C ASN A 7 6.77 1.96 -10.72
N LEU A 8 8.01 2.43 -10.62
CA LEU A 8 8.77 3.07 -11.69
C LEU A 8 10.19 2.53 -11.71
N ASN A 9 10.58 1.94 -12.84
CA ASN A 9 11.95 1.51 -13.09
C ASN A 9 12.55 2.32 -14.23
N ARG A 10 13.61 3.07 -13.93
CA ARG A 10 14.41 3.74 -14.96
C ARG A 10 15.25 2.67 -15.68
N VAL A 11 15.18 2.70 -16.99
CA VAL A 11 15.94 1.78 -17.85
C VAL A 11 16.96 2.57 -18.66
N LYS A 12 17.06 2.34 -19.93
CA LYS A 12 18.06 3.02 -20.77
C LYS A 12 17.76 4.52 -20.86
N ASP A 13 18.80 5.34 -20.72
CA ASP A 13 18.75 6.81 -20.78
C ASP A 13 17.69 7.39 -19.81
N GLU A 14 16.60 7.92 -20.33
CA GLU A 14 15.51 8.54 -19.58
C GLU A 14 14.18 7.77 -19.74
N ASP A 15 14.26 6.56 -20.27
CA ASP A 15 13.10 5.72 -20.48
C ASP A 15 12.65 5.07 -19.16
N LEU A 16 11.34 4.83 -19.04
CA LEU A 16 10.73 4.22 -17.87
C LEU A 16 9.95 2.95 -18.24
N ILE A 17 10.07 1.93 -17.37
CA ILE A 17 9.07 0.89 -17.22
C ILE A 17 8.18 1.30 -16.06
N VAL A 18 6.88 1.41 -16.33
CA VAL A 18 5.87 1.88 -15.40
C VAL A 18 4.93 0.72 -15.09
N THR A 19 4.75 0.42 -13.80
CA THR A 19 3.74 -0.55 -13.35
C THR A 19 2.55 0.20 -12.79
N ILE A 20 1.36 -0.10 -13.32
CA ILE A 20 0.12 0.62 -13.02
C ILE A 20 -0.92 -0.39 -12.54
N LEU A 21 -1.48 -0.16 -11.36
CA LEU A 21 -2.65 -0.85 -10.85
C LEU A 21 -3.90 -0.20 -11.44
N THR A 22 -4.64 -0.95 -12.22
CA THR A 22 -5.97 -0.58 -12.73
C THR A 22 -7.05 -1.35 -11.96
N GLN A 23 -8.31 -1.10 -12.26
CA GLN A 23 -9.42 -1.71 -11.54
C GLN A 23 -9.35 -3.26 -11.51
N ASN A 24 -8.90 -3.90 -12.58
CA ASN A 24 -8.94 -5.36 -12.67
C ASN A 24 -7.60 -5.99 -13.12
N SER A 25 -6.52 -5.21 -13.19
CA SER A 25 -5.24 -5.75 -13.66
C SER A 25 -4.04 -4.90 -13.29
N ILE A 26 -2.88 -5.53 -13.25
CA ILE A 26 -1.59 -4.85 -13.22
C ILE A 26 -1.09 -4.70 -14.66
N LYS A 27 -0.75 -3.48 -15.06
CA LYS A 27 -0.21 -3.18 -16.38
C LYS A 27 1.24 -2.76 -16.27
N THR A 28 2.13 -3.48 -16.93
CA THR A 28 3.52 -3.05 -17.12
C THR A 28 3.64 -2.46 -18.52
N VAL A 29 4.04 -1.20 -18.59
CA VAL A 29 4.09 -0.41 -19.83
C VAL A 29 5.42 0.33 -19.95
N TYR A 30 5.84 0.59 -21.18
CA TYR A 30 7.09 1.29 -21.49
C TYR A 30 6.83 2.71 -21.93
N ARG A 31 7.61 3.66 -21.42
CA ARG A 31 7.55 5.07 -21.83
C ARG A 31 8.91 5.60 -22.26
N PHE A 32 9.04 5.97 -23.53
CA PHE A 32 10.21 6.67 -24.04
C PHE A 32 10.33 8.05 -23.40
N TYR A 33 11.53 8.41 -22.97
CA TYR A 33 11.84 9.67 -22.28
C TYR A 33 10.91 9.96 -21.09
N GLY A 34 10.43 8.90 -20.44
CA GLY A 34 9.42 8.99 -19.38
C GLY A 34 9.87 9.82 -18.19
N ALA A 35 11.16 9.79 -17.87
CA ALA A 35 11.74 10.56 -16.76
C ALA A 35 11.65 12.09 -16.93
N ARG A 36 11.39 12.60 -18.15
CA ARG A 36 11.16 14.02 -18.43
C ARG A 36 9.72 14.46 -18.20
N HIS A 37 8.80 13.54 -18.02
CA HIS A 37 7.38 13.87 -17.88
C HIS A 37 6.99 14.05 -16.41
N SER A 38 6.57 15.26 -16.05
CA SER A 38 6.07 15.59 -14.70
C SER A 38 4.76 14.91 -14.32
N THR A 39 4.13 14.20 -15.25
CA THR A 39 2.89 13.44 -15.02
C THR A 39 3.13 11.98 -14.64
N ILE A 40 4.39 11.51 -14.63
CA ILE A 40 4.74 10.12 -14.34
C ILE A 40 5.56 10.08 -13.05
N HIS A 41 4.86 10.00 -11.92
CA HIS A 41 5.47 9.84 -10.60
C HIS A 41 4.81 8.71 -9.84
N LEU A 42 5.60 8.06 -8.96
CA LEU A 42 5.09 7.03 -8.07
C LEU A 42 3.93 7.57 -7.23
N GLY A 43 2.83 6.82 -7.21
CA GLY A 43 1.62 7.17 -6.48
C GLY A 43 0.66 8.09 -7.22
N TYR A 44 0.99 8.57 -8.42
CA TYR A 44 0.07 9.37 -9.20
C TYR A 44 -1.04 8.50 -9.81
N LYS A 45 -2.27 9.01 -9.77
CA LYS A 45 -3.39 8.47 -10.55
C LYS A 45 -3.37 9.10 -11.93
N ILE A 46 -3.44 8.28 -12.95
CA ILE A 46 -3.41 8.71 -14.35
C ILE A 46 -4.54 8.09 -15.17
N ASP A 47 -5.01 8.82 -16.16
CA ASP A 47 -5.69 8.25 -17.32
C ASP A 47 -4.67 8.05 -18.44
N PHE A 48 -4.72 6.90 -19.11
CA PHE A 48 -3.70 6.52 -20.07
C PHE A 48 -4.19 5.51 -21.12
N GLU A 49 -3.38 5.35 -22.16
CA GLU A 49 -3.52 4.30 -23.16
C GLU A 49 -2.29 3.40 -23.16
N ALA A 50 -2.51 2.10 -23.28
CA ALA A 50 -1.46 1.09 -23.49
C ALA A 50 -1.56 0.57 -24.91
N ILE A 51 -0.62 0.98 -25.78
CA ILE A 51 -0.62 0.62 -27.20
C ILE A 51 0.35 -0.53 -27.43
N PRO A 52 -0.08 -1.67 -28.03
CA PRO A 52 0.81 -2.76 -28.38
C PRO A 52 2.00 -2.30 -29.20
N SER A 53 3.16 -2.88 -28.97
CA SER A 53 4.39 -2.60 -29.71
C SER A 53 4.72 -3.77 -30.63
N LEU A 54 5.03 -3.49 -31.89
CA LEU A 54 5.51 -4.51 -32.82
C LEU A 54 6.95 -4.99 -32.52
N LYS A 55 7.69 -4.21 -31.73
CA LYS A 55 9.11 -4.47 -31.43
C LYS A 55 9.37 -4.98 -30.01
N SER A 56 8.34 -5.06 -29.17
CA SER A 56 8.46 -5.42 -27.76
C SER A 56 7.18 -6.06 -27.26
N THR A 57 7.32 -7.00 -26.33
CA THR A 57 6.19 -7.61 -25.60
C THR A 57 5.54 -6.62 -24.61
N ILE A 58 6.27 -5.55 -24.23
CA ILE A 58 5.76 -4.52 -23.31
C ILE A 58 5.07 -3.42 -24.12
N PRO A 59 3.77 -3.15 -23.87
CA PRO A 59 3.03 -2.07 -24.54
C PRO A 59 3.62 -0.69 -24.24
N GLN A 60 3.40 0.26 -25.14
CA GLN A 60 3.80 1.65 -24.96
C GLN A 60 2.75 2.42 -24.18
N LEU A 61 3.18 3.19 -23.19
CA LEU A 61 2.36 4.14 -22.46
C LEU A 61 2.16 5.43 -23.27
N ARG A 62 0.90 5.76 -23.59
CA ARG A 62 0.52 6.91 -24.40
C ARG A 62 -0.64 7.69 -23.77
N SER A 63 -0.92 8.88 -24.28
CA SER A 63 -2.08 9.71 -23.93
C SER A 63 -2.24 9.91 -22.42
N ILE A 64 -1.15 10.26 -21.73
CA ILE A 64 -1.11 10.32 -20.26
C ILE A 64 -1.72 11.63 -19.78
N MET A 65 -2.74 11.54 -18.94
CA MET A 65 -3.32 12.66 -18.23
C MET A 65 -3.26 12.38 -16.72
N HIS A 66 -2.67 13.30 -15.96
CA HIS A 66 -2.65 13.23 -14.50
C HIS A 66 -4.04 13.58 -13.94
N LEU A 67 -4.60 12.68 -13.14
CA LEU A 67 -5.92 12.86 -12.52
C LEU A 67 -5.81 13.46 -11.11
N GLY A 68 -5.14 14.53 -10.94
CA GLY A 68 -4.81 15.22 -9.71
C GLY A 68 -5.59 14.86 -8.44
N MET A 69 -4.89 14.65 -7.35
CA MET A 69 -5.46 14.54 -6.01
C MET A 69 -5.22 15.87 -5.27
N SER A 70 -6.19 16.36 -4.50
CA SER A 70 -6.13 17.68 -3.83
C SER A 70 -4.88 17.89 -2.96
N TRP A 71 -4.25 16.81 -2.52
CA TRP A 71 -3.10 16.78 -1.62
C TRP A 71 -1.76 16.45 -2.30
N ASN A 72 -1.71 16.28 -3.63
CA ASN A 72 -0.47 15.95 -4.35
C ASN A 72 0.69 16.93 -4.10
N ASN A 73 0.38 18.20 -3.87
CA ASN A 73 1.38 19.21 -3.59
C ASN A 73 1.87 19.23 -2.13
N HIS A 74 1.29 18.40 -1.26
CA HIS A 74 1.71 18.30 0.13
C HIS A 74 2.81 17.24 0.27
N ARG A 75 4.07 17.70 0.34
CA ARG A 75 5.26 16.85 0.41
C ARG A 75 5.18 15.79 1.50
N GLU A 76 4.75 16.16 2.71
CA GLU A 76 4.66 15.24 3.85
C GLU A 76 3.69 14.09 3.59
N ARG A 77 2.56 14.36 2.93
CA ARG A 77 1.58 13.34 2.55
C ARG A 77 2.11 12.41 1.46
N MET A 78 2.85 12.95 0.50
CA MET A 78 3.49 12.16 -0.55
C MET A 78 4.59 11.26 0.00
N LEU A 79 5.33 11.68 1.03
CA LEU A 79 6.36 10.87 1.68
C LEU A 79 5.79 9.62 2.39
N ILE A 80 4.51 9.63 2.74
CA ILE A 80 3.80 8.47 3.31
C ILE A 80 3.11 7.67 2.18
N TRP A 81 2.51 8.37 1.20
CA TRP A 81 1.81 7.73 0.10
C TRP A 81 2.71 6.87 -0.80
N GLN A 82 3.89 7.36 -1.14
CA GLN A 82 4.79 6.65 -2.05
C GLN A 82 5.30 5.30 -1.51
N PRO A 83 5.78 5.18 -0.26
CA PRO A 83 6.09 3.88 0.33
C PRO A 83 4.88 2.95 0.39
N PHE A 84 3.70 3.49 0.74
CA PHE A 84 2.45 2.73 0.74
C PHE A 84 2.12 2.15 -0.65
N MET A 85 2.29 2.94 -1.72
CA MET A 85 2.14 2.43 -3.10
C MET A 85 3.12 1.32 -3.45
N ARG A 86 4.34 1.39 -2.97
CA ARG A 86 5.35 0.35 -3.20
C ARG A 86 5.00 -0.99 -2.56
N LEU A 87 4.28 -0.99 -1.45
CA LEU A 87 3.78 -2.22 -0.84
C LEU A 87 2.83 -2.95 -1.78
N PHE A 88 1.91 -2.25 -2.43
CA PHE A 88 1.03 -2.85 -3.45
C PHE A 88 1.83 -3.45 -4.60
N TYR A 89 2.88 -2.76 -5.07
CA TYR A 89 3.74 -3.32 -6.10
C TYR A 89 4.44 -4.60 -5.64
N THR A 90 5.04 -4.58 -4.46
CA THR A 90 5.76 -5.75 -3.92
C THR A 90 4.84 -6.94 -3.72
N HIS A 91 3.61 -6.66 -3.29
CA HIS A 91 2.60 -7.67 -3.01
C HIS A 91 1.97 -8.26 -4.30
N LEU A 92 1.68 -7.40 -5.28
CA LEU A 92 0.95 -7.75 -6.51
C LEU A 92 1.87 -7.96 -7.72
N LYS A 93 3.19 -7.87 -7.57
CA LYS A 93 4.10 -8.13 -8.67
C LYS A 93 3.88 -9.54 -9.20
N ASP A 94 4.00 -9.70 -10.50
CA ASP A 94 3.81 -10.96 -11.22
C ASP A 94 2.35 -11.47 -11.28
N VAL A 95 1.38 -10.71 -10.73
CA VAL A 95 -0.04 -10.98 -10.87
C VAL A 95 -0.59 -10.18 -12.06
N GLY A 96 -1.16 -10.87 -13.05
CA GLY A 96 -1.70 -10.20 -14.25
C GLY A 96 -3.10 -9.64 -14.06
N THR A 97 -3.97 -10.40 -13.37
CA THR A 97 -5.35 -10.02 -13.08
C THR A 97 -5.52 -9.91 -11.57
N VAL A 98 -6.14 -8.83 -11.13
CA VAL A 98 -6.40 -8.56 -9.70
C VAL A 98 -7.88 -8.25 -9.51
N ASP A 99 -8.37 -8.46 -8.31
CA ASP A 99 -9.72 -8.03 -7.91
C ASP A 99 -9.79 -6.50 -7.83
N SER A 100 -10.96 -5.92 -8.08
CA SER A 100 -11.20 -4.47 -7.98
C SER A 100 -10.94 -3.92 -6.58
N PHE A 101 -11.02 -4.77 -5.56
CA PHE A 101 -10.78 -4.42 -4.16
C PHE A 101 -9.52 -3.58 -3.97
N TYR A 102 -8.40 -3.95 -4.60
CA TYR A 102 -7.12 -3.24 -4.44
C TYR A 102 -7.18 -1.81 -4.99
N PHE A 103 -7.82 -1.64 -6.15
CA PHE A 103 -8.00 -0.32 -6.74
C PHE A 103 -8.98 0.52 -5.92
N ASP A 104 -10.11 -0.05 -5.52
CA ASP A 104 -11.15 0.61 -4.73
C ASP A 104 -10.63 1.03 -3.35
N LEU A 105 -9.76 0.21 -2.73
CA LEU A 105 -9.07 0.54 -1.49
C LEU A 105 -8.20 1.79 -1.64
N LEU A 106 -7.43 1.91 -2.74
CA LEU A 106 -6.63 3.10 -3.03
C LEU A 106 -7.50 4.32 -3.32
N GLU A 107 -8.62 4.16 -4.02
CA GLU A 107 -9.61 5.23 -4.24
C GLU A 107 -10.13 5.78 -2.91
N MET A 108 -10.55 4.88 -2.02
CA MET A 108 -11.00 5.25 -0.68
C MET A 108 -9.90 6.02 0.06
N CYS A 109 -8.69 5.46 0.15
CA CYS A 109 -7.56 6.12 0.82
C CYS A 109 -7.28 7.51 0.23
N SER A 110 -7.17 7.63 -1.09
CA SER A 110 -6.84 8.89 -1.76
C SER A 110 -7.87 9.98 -1.50
N SER A 111 -9.15 9.62 -1.39
CA SER A 111 -10.27 10.54 -1.16
C SER A 111 -10.25 11.19 0.23
N ILE A 112 -9.71 10.47 1.23
CA ILE A 112 -9.65 10.93 2.63
C ILE A 112 -8.24 11.31 3.09
N TRP A 113 -7.21 11.08 2.26
CA TRP A 113 -5.79 11.25 2.61
C TRP A 113 -5.42 12.64 3.14
N HIS A 114 -6.20 13.66 2.77
CA HIS A 114 -6.03 15.04 3.24
C HIS A 114 -6.78 15.37 4.52
N LYS A 115 -7.70 14.51 4.97
CA LYS A 115 -8.61 14.79 6.09
C LYS A 115 -8.07 14.33 7.44
N GLN A 116 -7.20 13.34 7.45
CA GLN A 116 -6.67 12.70 8.66
C GLN A 116 -5.16 12.53 8.58
N ASN A 117 -4.56 11.96 9.64
CA ASN A 117 -3.19 11.51 9.63
C ASN A 117 -3.02 10.38 8.58
N PRO A 118 -2.18 10.56 7.54
CA PRO A 118 -2.01 9.58 6.48
C PRO A 118 -1.56 8.20 6.94
N LYS A 119 -0.77 8.12 8.03
CA LYS A 119 -0.33 6.83 8.59
C LYS A 119 -1.51 6.03 9.13
N ARG A 120 -2.48 6.69 9.80
CA ARG A 120 -3.70 6.03 10.28
C ARG A 120 -4.50 5.45 9.13
N ILE A 121 -4.73 6.23 8.06
CA ILE A 121 -5.42 5.76 6.85
C ILE A 121 -4.71 4.55 6.24
N ALA A 122 -3.38 4.59 6.13
CA ALA A 122 -2.59 3.49 5.59
C ALA A 122 -2.68 2.21 6.45
N ILE A 123 -2.63 2.34 7.78
CA ILE A 123 -2.77 1.21 8.71
C ILE A 123 -4.17 0.60 8.62
N GLU A 124 -5.22 1.42 8.62
CA GLU A 124 -6.60 0.94 8.47
C GLU A 124 -6.83 0.24 7.13
N ALA A 125 -6.26 0.79 6.05
CA ALA A 125 -6.30 0.16 4.73
C ALA A 125 -5.53 -1.16 4.69
N TYR A 126 -4.40 -1.24 5.39
CA TYR A 126 -3.61 -2.47 5.48
C TYR A 126 -4.35 -3.58 6.22
N ILE A 127 -5.03 -3.26 7.32
CA ILE A 127 -5.87 -4.22 8.06
C ILE A 127 -7.02 -4.71 7.17
N LYS A 128 -7.69 -3.81 6.44
CA LYS A 128 -8.73 -4.18 5.47
C LYS A 128 -8.21 -5.13 4.41
N LEU A 129 -6.99 -4.90 3.94
CA LEU A 129 -6.33 -5.76 2.97
C LEU A 129 -6.02 -7.14 3.56
N LEU A 130 -5.44 -7.21 4.78
CA LEU A 130 -5.18 -8.48 5.46
C LEU A 130 -6.47 -9.27 5.73
N ALA A 131 -7.53 -8.60 6.15
CA ALA A 131 -8.85 -9.22 6.35
C ALA A 131 -9.45 -9.75 5.03
N TYR A 132 -9.39 -8.96 3.96
CA TYR A 132 -9.85 -9.36 2.64
C TYR A 132 -9.14 -10.61 2.10
N GLU A 133 -7.83 -10.72 2.34
CA GLU A 133 -7.01 -11.85 1.92
C GLU A 133 -7.07 -13.05 2.88
N GLY A 134 -7.82 -12.95 3.98
CA GLY A 134 -7.87 -13.99 5.02
C GLY A 134 -6.53 -14.16 5.76
N ARG A 135 -5.77 -13.10 5.90
CA ARG A 135 -4.44 -13.05 6.52
C ARG A 135 -4.40 -12.25 7.82
N LEU A 136 -5.52 -11.74 8.28
CA LEU A 136 -5.64 -11.09 9.57
C LEU A 136 -5.75 -12.17 10.66
N HIS A 137 -4.77 -12.22 11.56
CA HIS A 137 -4.72 -13.17 12.67
C HIS A 137 -5.39 -12.55 13.92
N ASP A 138 -6.70 -12.63 13.99
CA ASP A 138 -7.55 -12.11 15.06
C ASP A 138 -7.90 -13.15 16.14
N ASP A 139 -7.32 -14.35 16.05
CA ASP A 139 -7.37 -15.40 17.06
C ASP A 139 -6.43 -15.15 18.24
N PHE A 140 -5.53 -14.18 18.11
CA PHE A 140 -4.54 -13.79 19.12
C PHE A 140 -3.69 -14.95 19.65
N ILE A 141 -3.32 -15.86 18.77
CA ILE A 141 -2.32 -16.89 19.00
C ILE A 141 -0.94 -16.33 18.65
N CYS A 142 0.02 -16.51 19.53
CA CYS A 142 1.39 -16.02 19.32
C CYS A 142 2.05 -16.72 18.12
N PHE A 143 2.47 -15.96 17.12
CA PHE A 143 3.11 -16.51 15.92
C PHE A 143 4.41 -17.29 16.20
N ASN A 144 5.12 -16.96 17.28
CA ASN A 144 6.42 -17.59 17.60
C ASN A 144 6.32 -18.84 18.46
N CYS A 145 5.38 -18.92 19.41
CA CYS A 145 5.27 -20.07 20.34
C CYS A 145 3.94 -20.82 20.24
N GLU A 146 3.01 -20.34 19.38
CA GLU A 146 1.70 -20.96 19.12
C GLU A 146 0.77 -21.03 20.35
N GLU A 147 1.06 -20.25 21.41
CA GLU A 147 0.22 -20.17 22.60
C GLU A 147 -0.68 -18.93 22.57
N GLU A 148 -1.81 -19.01 23.27
CA GLU A 148 -2.79 -17.93 23.37
C GLU A 148 -2.21 -16.70 24.08
N ILE A 149 -2.50 -15.51 23.57
CA ILE A 149 -2.09 -14.23 24.14
C ILE A 149 -3.23 -13.69 25.01
N LEU A 150 -3.02 -13.67 26.31
CA LEU A 150 -4.00 -13.24 27.32
C LEU A 150 -3.74 -11.84 27.87
N GLU A 151 -2.54 -11.33 27.65
CA GLU A 151 -2.08 -10.03 28.14
C GLU A 151 -1.70 -9.12 26.95
N ASP A 152 -1.01 -8.01 27.26
CA ASP A 152 -0.44 -7.13 26.26
C ASP A 152 0.48 -7.88 25.29
N LEU A 153 0.41 -7.46 24.05
CA LEU A 153 1.11 -8.12 22.95
C LEU A 153 2.00 -7.15 22.19
N THR A 154 2.83 -7.69 21.36
CA THR A 154 3.51 -6.94 20.28
C THR A 154 3.00 -7.43 18.92
N LEU A 155 3.06 -6.54 17.93
CA LEU A 155 2.81 -6.88 16.53
C LEU A 155 4.14 -6.94 15.78
N ILE A 156 4.26 -7.92 14.92
CA ILE A 156 5.40 -8.09 14.03
C ILE A 156 4.95 -7.94 12.56
N ARG A 157 5.85 -8.18 11.59
CA ARG A 157 5.53 -8.09 10.17
C ARG A 157 4.16 -8.72 9.85
N ALA A 158 3.43 -8.12 8.93
CA ALA A 158 2.06 -8.47 8.57
C ALA A 158 1.04 -8.38 9.73
N PHE A 159 1.37 -7.60 10.76
CA PHE A 159 0.56 -7.45 11.98
C PHE A 159 0.27 -8.77 12.70
N LEU A 160 1.18 -9.75 12.56
CA LEU A 160 1.07 -11.01 13.28
C LEU A 160 1.25 -10.76 14.79
N PRO A 161 0.35 -11.28 15.64
CA PRO A 161 0.45 -11.10 17.09
C PRO A 161 1.55 -11.98 17.68
N ALA A 162 2.27 -11.45 18.66
CA ALA A 162 3.28 -12.19 19.41
C ALA A 162 3.32 -11.73 20.88
N HIS A 163 3.74 -12.60 21.79
CA HIS A 163 4.02 -12.18 23.17
C HIS A 163 5.19 -11.20 23.21
N LYS A 164 5.16 -10.25 24.14
CA LYS A 164 6.27 -9.30 24.38
C LYS A 164 7.62 -9.97 24.66
N THR A 165 7.60 -11.21 25.15
CA THR A 165 8.79 -12.02 25.40
C THR A 165 9.27 -12.79 24.16
N CYS A 166 8.40 -12.96 23.16
CA CYS A 166 8.69 -13.68 21.93
C CYS A 166 9.15 -12.77 20.79
N ALA A 167 8.90 -11.46 20.88
CA ALA A 167 9.33 -10.47 19.89
C ALA A 167 9.71 -9.15 20.58
N TRP A 168 10.77 -8.50 20.05
CA TRP A 168 11.37 -7.29 20.64
C TRP A 168 10.83 -6.00 19.97
N ASN A 169 9.50 -5.85 19.97
CA ASN A 169 8.84 -4.65 19.48
C ASN A 169 8.08 -3.93 20.61
N GLN A 170 7.56 -2.74 20.32
CA GLN A 170 6.70 -2.02 21.24
C GLN A 170 5.45 -2.85 21.58
N THR A 171 5.05 -2.77 22.84
CA THR A 171 3.89 -3.48 23.38
C THR A 171 2.62 -2.65 23.18
N PHE A 172 1.53 -3.32 22.87
CA PHE A 172 0.18 -2.78 22.74
C PHE A 172 -0.74 -3.46 23.74
N GLU A 173 -1.72 -2.73 24.24
CA GLU A 173 -2.80 -3.30 25.02
C GLU A 173 -3.63 -4.26 24.15
N LEU A 174 -3.87 -5.48 24.62
CA LEU A 174 -4.63 -6.49 23.88
C LEU A 174 -6.01 -5.95 23.43
N LEU A 175 -6.69 -5.20 24.31
CA LEU A 175 -8.00 -4.61 24.01
C LEU A 175 -7.94 -3.64 22.83
N HIS A 176 -6.92 -2.80 22.77
CA HIS A 176 -6.75 -1.82 21.67
C HIS A 176 -6.47 -2.51 20.33
N VAL A 177 -5.70 -3.61 20.35
CA VAL A 177 -5.44 -4.38 19.12
C VAL A 177 -6.67 -5.18 18.68
N LYS A 178 -7.45 -5.75 19.61
CA LYS A 178 -8.75 -6.36 19.30
C LYS A 178 -9.67 -5.35 18.63
N GLN A 179 -9.82 -4.16 19.21
CA GLN A 179 -10.64 -3.10 18.62
C GLN A 179 -10.11 -2.66 17.24
N LEU A 180 -8.79 -2.54 17.09
CA LEU A 180 -8.16 -2.21 15.81
C LEU A 180 -8.52 -3.24 14.72
N PHE A 181 -8.51 -4.52 15.03
CA PHE A 181 -8.79 -5.59 14.07
C PHE A 181 -10.28 -5.74 13.77
N GLU A 182 -11.12 -5.71 14.80
CA GLU A 182 -12.59 -5.85 14.68
C GLU A 182 -13.23 -4.64 13.99
N GLU A 183 -12.88 -3.42 14.42
CA GLU A 183 -13.46 -2.18 13.89
C GLU A 183 -12.71 -1.64 12.67
N GLN A 184 -11.51 -2.18 12.37
CA GLN A 184 -10.61 -1.67 11.33
C GLN A 184 -10.33 -0.16 11.48
N SER A 185 -10.19 0.28 12.72
CA SER A 185 -10.06 1.67 13.13
C SER A 185 -8.90 1.88 14.09
N THR A 186 -8.13 2.93 13.88
CA THR A 186 -6.98 3.30 14.70
C THR A 186 -7.35 4.22 15.88
N ILE A 187 -8.63 4.42 16.18
CA ILE A 187 -9.11 5.44 17.13
C ILE A 187 -8.59 5.23 18.57
N ALA A 188 -8.41 3.97 18.97
CA ALA A 188 -7.92 3.62 20.30
C ALA A 188 -6.40 3.79 20.47
N LEU A 189 -5.66 4.04 19.40
CA LEU A 189 -4.20 4.13 19.40
C LEU A 189 -3.72 5.57 19.45
N ASP A 190 -2.66 5.83 20.21
CA ASP A 190 -1.96 7.10 20.20
C ASP A 190 -1.01 7.26 18.99
N ASP A 191 -0.41 8.43 18.83
CA ASP A 191 0.44 8.71 17.67
C ASP A 191 1.79 7.99 17.72
N GLU A 192 2.32 7.64 18.90
CA GLU A 192 3.55 6.83 19.03
C GLU A 192 3.29 5.40 18.57
N GLN A 193 2.18 4.83 18.96
CA GLN A 193 1.72 3.51 18.53
C GLN A 193 1.47 3.47 17.00
N ILE A 194 0.89 4.53 16.44
CA ILE A 194 0.72 4.69 14.99
C ILE A 194 2.07 4.72 14.26
N ASP A 195 3.06 5.40 14.83
CA ASP A 195 4.40 5.46 14.23
C ASP A 195 5.10 4.09 14.23
N VAL A 196 4.86 3.28 15.27
CA VAL A 196 5.37 1.91 15.34
C VAL A 196 4.66 1.03 14.32
N LEU A 197 3.33 1.04 14.28
CA LEU A 197 2.55 0.25 13.30
C LEU A 197 2.91 0.63 11.85
N TRP A 198 3.16 1.90 11.58
CA TRP A 198 3.63 2.35 10.28
C TRP A 198 4.98 1.73 9.90
N LYS A 199 5.92 1.62 10.85
CA LYS A 199 7.21 0.96 10.59
C LYS A 199 7.04 -0.53 10.31
N ILE A 200 6.21 -1.22 11.09
CA ILE A 200 5.89 -2.64 10.89
C ILE A 200 5.22 -2.86 9.53
N LEU A 201 4.27 -2.00 9.16
CA LEU A 201 3.60 -2.03 7.86
C LEU A 201 4.60 -1.94 6.70
N LEU A 202 5.64 -1.11 6.83
CA LEU A 202 6.67 -0.95 5.80
C LEU A 202 7.59 -2.18 5.64
N GLU A 203 7.59 -3.12 6.57
CA GLU A 203 8.27 -4.42 6.42
C GLU A 203 7.58 -5.31 5.37
N GLY A 204 6.36 -4.96 4.99
CA GLY A 204 5.59 -5.62 3.93
C GLY A 204 4.68 -6.75 4.44
N PHE A 205 4.13 -7.46 3.48
CA PHE A 205 3.18 -8.57 3.67
C PHE A 205 3.87 -9.87 3.99
#